data_2aecdf0a5a1a8d513d886624c846c106
#
_entry.id   2aecdf0a5a1a8d513d886624c846c106
#
_cell.length_a   1.000
_cell.length_b   1.000
_cell.length_c   1.000
_cell.angle_alpha   90.00
_cell.angle_beta   90.00
_cell.angle_gamma   90.00
#
_symmetry.space_group_name_H-M   'P 1'
#
loop_
_entity.id
_entity.type
_entity.pdbx_description
1 polymer ?
#
loop_
_entity_poly.entity_id
_entity_poly.type
_entity_poly.pdbx_seq_one_letter_code
_entity_poly.pdbx_strand_id
1 'polypeptide(L)'
;EQIWACATCAACSRVCPVFNEHLPVIIEARRFLVSQGNVQTRIQETLTNLARYGNSFGASPRSRAKWTQELEFRIKDARKEQVRYLWFVGDYASFDPRVQAATRATARLFKSAGLDFGILYEGEQNSGHDARRTGEEGLFEMLREKNLTAIGRAAFEKIVTADPHAYNALKNEYFNGRRDLVLHASELLADLLRQGRLQLGPGPEQVATYHDPCYLGRYNNVYRPPRAVIEALGLRLREMPRSGPHSFCCGAGGGRIWMEDPPGVTQRPAEIRVREAAATGASLLVVACPKDLVMFQDAIKTAGLEGRLAVRDLSEIMAERLPPAGRA
;
A
#
# COMPACT_ATOMS: atom_id res chain seq x y z
N GLU A 1 -25.88 6.13 3.59
CA GLU A 1 -24.81 5.83 4.59
C GLU A 1 -24.20 4.44 4.36
N GLN A 2 -24.99 3.36 4.24
CA GLN A 2 -24.48 1.98 4.08
C GLN A 2 -23.53 1.81 2.90
N ILE A 3 -23.80 2.44 1.76
CA ILE A 3 -22.96 2.37 0.55
C ILE A 3 -21.56 2.96 0.82
N TRP A 4 -21.47 4.02 1.63
CA TRP A 4 -20.21 4.65 2.02
C TRP A 4 -19.44 3.87 3.10
N ALA A 5 -20.10 3.00 3.86
CA ALA A 5 -19.44 2.16 4.84
C ALA A 5 -18.57 1.05 4.22
N CYS A 6 -18.75 0.72 2.95
CA CYS A 6 -18.00 -0.31 2.26
C CYS A 6 -16.55 0.11 1.99
N ALA A 7 -15.58 -0.66 2.48
CA ALA A 7 -14.14 -0.47 2.21
C ALA A 7 -13.69 -1.07 0.88
N THR A 8 -14.58 -1.53 0.03
CA THR A 8 -14.30 -2.18 -1.27
C THR A 8 -13.25 -3.30 -1.20
N CYS A 9 -13.18 -4.02 -0.09
CA CYS A 9 -12.14 -5.02 0.18
C CYS A 9 -12.40 -6.41 -0.46
N ALA A 10 -13.54 -6.62 -1.11
CA ALA A 10 -13.96 -7.87 -1.76
C ALA A 10 -14.10 -9.10 -0.82
N ALA A 11 -14.17 -8.90 0.51
CA ALA A 11 -14.39 -10.02 1.42
C ALA A 11 -15.76 -10.69 1.19
N CYS A 12 -16.82 -9.90 0.97
CA CYS A 12 -18.17 -10.40 0.69
C CYS A 12 -18.23 -11.25 -0.58
N SER A 13 -17.57 -10.82 -1.67
CA SER A 13 -17.49 -11.60 -2.91
C SER A 13 -16.72 -12.91 -2.72
N ARG A 14 -15.67 -12.90 -1.88
CA ARG A 14 -14.85 -14.09 -1.61
C ARG A 14 -15.59 -15.18 -0.84
N VAL A 15 -16.46 -14.81 0.08
CA VAL A 15 -17.20 -15.74 0.93
C VAL A 15 -18.60 -16.07 0.40
N CYS A 16 -19.01 -15.45 -0.72
CA CYS A 16 -20.32 -15.66 -1.29
C CYS A 16 -20.43 -17.07 -1.91
N PRO A 17 -21.35 -17.93 -1.41
CA PRO A 17 -21.48 -19.31 -1.92
C PRO A 17 -22.04 -19.38 -3.33
N VAL A 18 -22.67 -18.30 -3.81
CA VAL A 18 -23.26 -18.17 -5.16
C VAL A 18 -22.48 -17.19 -6.04
N PHE A 19 -21.28 -16.79 -5.62
CA PHE A 19 -20.35 -15.95 -6.37
C PHE A 19 -20.91 -14.57 -6.78
N ASN A 20 -21.81 -13.99 -5.99
CA ASN A 20 -22.31 -12.64 -6.27
C ASN A 20 -21.20 -11.60 -6.12
N GLU A 21 -21.09 -10.74 -7.14
CA GLU A 21 -20.16 -9.61 -7.14
C GLU A 21 -20.87 -8.33 -6.68
N HIS A 22 -20.75 -8.01 -5.39
CA HIS A 22 -21.39 -6.84 -4.80
C HIS A 22 -20.70 -5.51 -5.16
N LEU A 23 -19.39 -5.55 -5.44
CA LEU A 23 -18.58 -4.36 -5.61
C LEU A 23 -18.95 -3.49 -6.80
N PRO A 24 -19.22 -4.06 -8.01
CA PRO A 24 -19.70 -3.24 -9.13
C PRO A 24 -20.95 -2.46 -8.78
N VAL A 25 -21.93 -3.09 -8.12
CA VAL A 25 -23.18 -2.44 -7.69
C VAL A 25 -22.91 -1.30 -6.70
N ILE A 26 -22.01 -1.51 -5.73
CA ILE A 26 -21.63 -0.49 -4.76
C ILE A 26 -20.95 0.70 -5.44
N ILE A 27 -20.05 0.44 -6.40
CA ILE A 27 -19.34 1.50 -7.12
C ILE A 27 -20.31 2.29 -8.01
N GLU A 28 -21.24 1.62 -8.70
CA GLU A 28 -22.28 2.31 -9.48
C GLU A 28 -23.20 3.17 -8.61
N ALA A 29 -23.61 2.65 -7.45
CA ALA A 29 -24.39 3.44 -6.50
C ALA A 29 -23.60 4.67 -6.00
N ARG A 30 -22.28 4.56 -5.79
CA ARG A 30 -21.42 5.71 -5.45
C ARG A 30 -21.32 6.70 -6.59
N ARG A 31 -21.16 6.24 -7.84
CA ARG A 31 -21.17 7.13 -9.03
C ARG A 31 -22.43 7.96 -9.10
N PHE A 32 -23.59 7.32 -8.88
CA PHE A 32 -24.85 8.03 -8.81
C PHE A 32 -24.87 9.05 -7.67
N LEU A 33 -24.46 8.69 -6.46
CA LEU A 33 -24.44 9.61 -5.30
C LEU A 33 -23.50 10.81 -5.55
N VAL A 34 -22.33 10.55 -6.12
CA VAL A 34 -21.36 11.58 -6.50
C VAL A 34 -21.94 12.53 -7.54
N SER A 35 -22.61 12.01 -8.57
CA SER A 35 -23.25 12.85 -9.60
C SER A 35 -24.36 13.75 -9.04
N GLN A 36 -24.96 13.38 -7.89
CA GLN A 36 -25.94 14.18 -7.17
C GLN A 36 -25.31 15.11 -6.10
N GLY A 37 -23.99 15.17 -6.02
CA GLY A 37 -23.30 15.94 -4.97
C GLY A 37 -23.44 15.37 -3.55
N ASN A 38 -23.96 14.16 -3.41
CA ASN A 38 -24.19 13.53 -2.10
C ASN A 38 -22.93 12.79 -1.61
N VAL A 39 -21.93 13.56 -1.19
CA VAL A 39 -20.62 13.09 -0.72
C VAL A 39 -20.30 13.75 0.60
N GLN A 40 -19.65 13.01 1.51
CA GLN A 40 -19.16 13.59 2.77
C GLN A 40 -18.10 14.66 2.51
N THR A 41 -18.09 15.73 3.30
CA THR A 41 -17.20 16.91 3.13
C THR A 41 -15.74 16.51 3.04
N ARG A 42 -15.25 15.64 3.93
CA ARG A 42 -13.82 15.25 3.94
C ARG A 42 -13.40 14.49 2.69
N ILE A 43 -14.27 13.65 2.14
CA ILE A 43 -13.92 12.97 0.89
C ILE A 43 -13.94 13.96 -0.29
N GLN A 44 -14.87 14.91 -0.28
CA GLN A 44 -14.93 15.96 -1.29
C GLN A 44 -13.65 16.82 -1.28
N GLU A 45 -13.13 17.16 -0.11
CA GLU A 45 -11.84 17.84 0.04
C GLU A 45 -10.69 17.00 -0.55
N THR A 46 -10.67 15.70 -0.26
CA THR A 46 -9.66 14.79 -0.81
C THR A 46 -9.73 14.69 -2.32
N LEU A 47 -10.94 14.57 -2.88
CA LEU A 47 -11.14 14.55 -4.34
C LEU A 47 -10.72 15.88 -4.98
N THR A 48 -10.98 17.00 -4.33
CA THR A 48 -10.49 18.32 -4.75
C THR A 48 -8.97 18.39 -4.74
N ASN A 49 -8.33 17.86 -3.70
CA ASN A 49 -6.87 17.80 -3.60
C ASN A 49 -6.28 16.92 -4.73
N LEU A 50 -6.88 15.77 -5.01
CA LEU A 50 -6.49 14.92 -6.13
C LEU A 50 -6.59 15.65 -7.47
N ALA A 51 -7.67 16.39 -7.70
CA ALA A 51 -7.85 17.16 -8.93
C ALA A 51 -6.83 18.29 -9.09
N ARG A 52 -6.57 19.05 -8.02
CA ARG A 52 -5.70 20.25 -8.04
C ARG A 52 -4.22 19.93 -7.97
N TYR A 53 -3.83 19.02 -7.08
CA TYR A 53 -2.43 18.76 -6.72
C TYR A 53 -1.94 17.38 -7.16
N GLY A 54 -2.83 16.53 -7.68
CA GLY A 54 -2.49 15.16 -8.06
C GLY A 54 -2.12 14.26 -6.88
N ASN A 55 -2.48 14.65 -5.66
CA ASN A 55 -2.29 13.86 -4.45
C ASN A 55 -3.39 14.14 -3.43
N SER A 56 -3.68 13.18 -2.56
CA SER A 56 -4.74 13.24 -1.57
C SER A 56 -4.44 14.17 -0.39
N PHE A 57 -3.18 14.58 -0.21
CA PHE A 57 -2.72 15.40 0.90
C PHE A 57 -2.82 16.92 0.64
N GLY A 58 -3.18 17.34 -0.59
CA GLY A 58 -3.19 18.76 -0.96
C GLY A 58 -1.79 19.38 -0.99
N ALA A 59 -0.75 18.57 -0.99
CA ALA A 59 0.63 19.00 -0.96
C ALA A 59 1.13 19.41 -2.36
N SER A 60 2.10 20.34 -2.41
CA SER A 60 2.73 20.71 -3.67
C SER A 60 3.36 19.49 -4.36
N PRO A 61 3.15 19.28 -5.67
CA PRO A 61 3.81 18.19 -6.41
C PRO A 61 5.34 18.20 -6.26
N ARG A 62 5.96 19.39 -6.14
CA ARG A 62 7.41 19.52 -5.92
C ARG A 62 7.89 18.92 -4.61
N SER A 63 7.00 18.73 -3.63
CA SER A 63 7.36 18.14 -2.34
C SER A 63 7.23 16.61 -2.33
N ARG A 64 6.74 15.97 -3.41
CA ARG A 64 6.54 14.51 -3.50
C ARG A 64 7.80 13.70 -3.19
N ALA A 65 8.96 14.20 -3.59
CA ALA A 65 10.23 13.51 -3.39
C ALA A 65 11.06 14.04 -2.22
N LYS A 66 10.50 14.90 -1.32
CA LYS A 66 11.27 15.43 -0.17
C LYS A 66 11.83 14.34 0.75
N TRP A 67 11.14 13.21 0.89
CA TRP A 67 11.60 12.08 1.69
C TRP A 67 12.95 11.51 1.22
N THR A 68 13.35 11.75 -0.05
CA THR A 68 14.64 11.29 -0.59
C THR A 68 15.82 12.07 -0.05
N GLN A 69 15.61 13.27 0.51
CA GLN A 69 16.67 14.12 1.04
C GLN A 69 17.36 13.53 2.28
N GLU A 70 16.71 12.60 2.96
CA GLU A 70 17.26 11.87 4.10
C GLU A 70 17.96 10.55 3.70
N LEU A 71 18.13 10.29 2.39
CA LEU A 71 18.89 9.15 1.89
C LEU A 71 20.34 9.54 1.68
N GLU A 72 21.26 8.61 1.92
CA GLU A 72 22.69 8.74 1.72
C GLU A 72 23.10 8.63 0.25
N PHE A 73 22.15 8.47 -0.67
CA PHE A 73 22.33 8.33 -2.10
C PHE A 73 21.20 8.98 -2.88
N ARG A 74 21.49 9.37 -4.10
CA ARG A 74 20.49 9.90 -5.03
C ARG A 74 19.74 8.78 -5.72
N ILE A 75 18.41 8.89 -5.80
CA ILE A 75 17.58 8.05 -6.67
C ILE A 75 17.56 8.67 -8.08
N LYS A 76 17.66 7.84 -9.13
CA LYS A 76 17.58 8.31 -10.52
C LYS A 76 16.24 8.97 -10.81
N ASP A 77 16.27 10.02 -11.64
CA ASP A 77 15.07 10.61 -12.24
C ASP A 77 14.72 9.84 -13.52
N ALA A 78 13.75 8.92 -13.41
CA ALA A 78 13.37 8.05 -14.51
C ALA A 78 12.81 8.81 -15.74
N ARG A 79 12.48 10.08 -15.60
CA ARG A 79 12.08 10.95 -16.73
C ARG A 79 13.26 11.37 -17.60
N LYS A 80 14.50 11.22 -17.08
CA LYS A 80 15.75 11.68 -17.72
C LYS A 80 16.77 10.58 -17.89
N GLU A 81 16.70 9.55 -17.06
CA GLU A 81 17.67 8.48 -16.98
C GLU A 81 16.98 7.14 -17.19
N GLN A 82 17.53 6.29 -18.03
CA GLN A 82 17.05 4.92 -18.18
C GLN A 82 17.24 4.14 -16.88
N VAL A 83 16.24 3.34 -16.53
CA VAL A 83 16.25 2.48 -15.34
C VAL A 83 15.68 1.11 -15.67
N ARG A 84 16.09 0.11 -14.92
CA ARG A 84 15.47 -1.22 -15.05
C ARG A 84 14.12 -1.28 -14.34
N TYR A 85 14.03 -0.64 -13.17
CA TYR A 85 12.81 -0.60 -12.36
C TYR A 85 12.32 0.83 -12.19
N LEU A 86 11.14 1.12 -12.71
CA LEU A 86 10.43 2.34 -12.38
C LEU A 86 9.69 2.12 -11.06
N TRP A 87 10.07 2.83 -10.01
CA TRP A 87 9.37 2.76 -8.74
C TRP A 87 8.27 3.81 -8.68
N PHE A 88 7.02 3.35 -8.72
CA PHE A 88 5.83 4.17 -8.45
C PHE A 88 5.63 4.23 -6.93
N VAL A 89 5.92 5.39 -6.34
CA VAL A 89 6.05 5.55 -4.88
C VAL A 89 4.67 5.59 -4.20
N GLY A 90 3.73 6.35 -4.75
CA GLY A 90 2.40 6.55 -4.17
C GLY A 90 2.34 7.70 -3.17
N ASP A 91 1.11 8.09 -2.80
CA ASP A 91 0.86 9.29 -1.99
C ASP A 91 1.28 9.13 -0.53
N TYR A 92 0.83 8.07 0.14
CA TYR A 92 1.13 7.86 1.55
C TYR A 92 2.63 7.72 1.79
N ALA A 93 3.31 6.98 0.93
CA ALA A 93 4.75 6.81 0.95
C ALA A 93 5.51 8.13 0.72
N SER A 94 4.93 9.04 -0.05
CA SER A 94 5.54 10.34 -0.37
C SER A 94 5.28 11.40 0.70
N PHE A 95 4.08 11.44 1.28
CA PHE A 95 3.62 12.60 2.05
C PHE A 95 3.31 12.32 3.52
N ASP A 96 2.94 11.09 3.93
CA ASP A 96 2.69 10.79 5.34
C ASP A 96 4.02 10.54 6.08
N PRO A 97 4.38 11.36 7.10
CA PRO A 97 5.64 11.20 7.83
C PRO A 97 5.80 9.82 8.48
N ARG A 98 4.68 9.18 8.87
CA ARG A 98 4.68 7.84 9.50
C ARG A 98 5.10 6.74 8.53
N VAL A 99 4.89 6.97 7.23
CA VAL A 99 5.19 6.00 6.15
C VAL A 99 6.56 6.26 5.52
N GLN A 100 7.06 7.48 5.59
CA GLN A 100 8.33 7.85 4.94
C GLN A 100 9.52 7.03 5.45
N ALA A 101 9.50 6.54 6.70
CA ALA A 101 10.53 5.64 7.22
C ALA A 101 10.55 4.31 6.43
N ALA A 102 9.38 3.70 6.19
CA ALA A 102 9.24 2.50 5.37
C ALA A 102 9.63 2.76 3.90
N THR A 103 9.32 3.95 3.38
CA THR A 103 9.71 4.36 2.03
C THR A 103 11.22 4.42 1.88
N ARG A 104 11.91 5.06 2.83
CA ARG A 104 13.39 5.12 2.86
C ARG A 104 14.01 3.74 3.05
N ALA A 105 13.40 2.90 3.90
CA ALA A 105 13.82 1.51 4.08
C ALA A 105 13.75 0.73 2.75
N THR A 106 12.65 0.85 2.01
CA THR A 106 12.50 0.25 0.67
C THR A 106 13.58 0.73 -0.29
N ALA A 107 13.90 2.04 -0.30
CA ALA A 107 14.96 2.59 -1.14
C ALA A 107 16.34 2.01 -0.79
N ARG A 108 16.66 1.87 0.52
CA ARG A 108 17.91 1.26 0.99
C ARG A 108 18.01 -0.21 0.60
N LEU A 109 16.91 -0.96 0.70
CA LEU A 109 16.86 -2.36 0.25
C LEU A 109 17.14 -2.49 -1.23
N PHE A 110 16.51 -1.66 -2.06
CA PHE A 110 16.76 -1.65 -3.51
C PHE A 110 18.21 -1.30 -3.83
N LYS A 111 18.77 -0.30 -3.15
CA LYS A 111 20.16 0.11 -3.30
C LYS A 111 21.12 -1.02 -2.87
N SER A 112 20.89 -1.65 -1.73
CA SER A 112 21.71 -2.75 -1.22
C SER A 112 21.71 -3.97 -2.15
N ALA A 113 20.55 -4.25 -2.78
CA ALA A 113 20.43 -5.32 -3.77
C ALA A 113 21.05 -4.98 -5.15
N GLY A 114 21.66 -3.80 -5.30
CA GLY A 114 22.24 -3.35 -6.58
C GLY A 114 21.20 -3.18 -7.67
N LEU A 115 19.95 -2.78 -7.32
CA LEU A 115 18.92 -2.51 -8.33
C LEU A 115 19.19 -1.20 -9.06
N ASP A 116 19.00 -1.23 -10.37
CA ASP A 116 18.90 -0.03 -11.20
C ASP A 116 17.47 0.47 -11.19
N PHE A 117 17.17 1.46 -10.35
CA PHE A 117 15.83 1.99 -10.16
C PHE A 117 15.77 3.50 -10.14
N GLY A 118 14.60 4.03 -10.45
CA GLY A 118 14.32 5.47 -10.43
C GLY A 118 12.86 5.76 -10.16
N ILE A 119 12.54 7.01 -9.89
CA ILE A 119 11.20 7.52 -9.60
C ILE A 119 10.83 8.65 -10.56
N LEU A 120 9.53 9.00 -10.63
CA LEU A 120 9.04 10.06 -11.50
C LEU A 120 9.09 11.45 -10.85
N TYR A 121 9.52 11.55 -9.58
CA TYR A 121 9.54 12.81 -8.84
C TYR A 121 8.18 13.51 -8.88
N GLU A 122 8.14 14.81 -9.17
CA GLU A 122 6.89 15.60 -9.30
C GLU A 122 6.03 15.18 -10.52
N GLY A 123 6.51 14.34 -11.39
CA GLY A 123 5.75 13.79 -12.53
C GLY A 123 4.75 12.71 -12.13
N GLU A 124 4.94 12.07 -10.96
CA GLU A 124 4.00 11.08 -10.45
C GLU A 124 2.75 11.76 -9.88
N GLN A 125 1.58 11.24 -10.24
CA GLN A 125 0.30 11.60 -9.62
C GLN A 125 -0.22 10.42 -8.79
N ASN A 126 -1.24 10.67 -7.95
CA ASN A 126 -1.99 9.59 -7.30
C ASN A 126 -2.44 8.56 -8.36
N SER A 127 -2.45 7.27 -8.00
CA SER A 127 -2.89 6.21 -8.92
C SER A 127 -4.37 6.30 -9.32
N GLY A 128 -5.14 7.21 -8.70
CA GLY A 128 -6.59 7.35 -8.93
C GLY A 128 -7.43 6.20 -8.35
N HIS A 129 -6.80 5.19 -7.75
CA HIS A 129 -7.50 4.01 -7.25
C HIS A 129 -8.69 4.36 -6.36
N ASP A 130 -8.50 5.25 -5.36
CA ASP A 130 -9.59 5.63 -4.47
C ASP A 130 -10.62 6.53 -5.15
N ALA A 131 -10.22 7.41 -6.06
CA ALA A 131 -11.16 8.21 -6.86
C ALA A 131 -12.15 7.29 -7.60
N ARG A 132 -11.63 6.25 -8.27
CA ARG A 132 -12.47 5.26 -8.94
C ARG A 132 -13.38 4.50 -7.97
N ARG A 133 -12.86 4.09 -6.81
CA ARG A 133 -13.63 3.35 -5.78
C ARG A 133 -14.66 4.20 -5.06
N THR A 134 -14.52 5.52 -5.10
CA THR A 134 -15.51 6.47 -4.59
C THR A 134 -16.53 6.91 -5.64
N GLY A 135 -16.38 6.49 -6.90
CA GLY A 135 -17.29 6.79 -7.98
C GLY A 135 -16.88 7.99 -8.85
N GLU A 136 -15.74 8.60 -8.60
CA GLU A 136 -15.19 9.71 -9.41
C GLU A 136 -14.37 9.17 -10.60
N GLU A 137 -15.08 8.61 -11.59
CA GLU A 137 -14.46 8.00 -12.76
C GLU A 137 -13.70 9.04 -13.62
N GLY A 138 -14.26 10.23 -13.82
CA GLY A 138 -13.58 11.29 -14.59
C GLY A 138 -12.27 11.74 -13.96
N LEU A 139 -12.23 11.83 -12.64
CA LEU A 139 -11.00 12.13 -11.90
C LEU A 139 -9.98 10.99 -11.99
N PHE A 140 -10.44 9.73 -11.91
CA PHE A 140 -9.57 8.58 -12.12
C PHE A 140 -8.93 8.61 -13.51
N GLU A 141 -9.70 8.80 -14.57
CA GLU A 141 -9.18 8.84 -15.94
C GLU A 141 -8.19 10.00 -16.14
N MET A 142 -8.46 11.17 -15.59
CA MET A 142 -7.55 12.31 -15.64
C MET A 142 -6.19 11.99 -14.96
N LEU A 143 -6.20 11.38 -13.77
CA LEU A 143 -4.99 11.00 -13.05
C LEU A 143 -4.24 9.89 -13.79
N ARG A 144 -4.97 8.91 -14.32
CA ARG A 144 -4.44 7.81 -15.13
C ARG A 144 -3.72 8.34 -16.36
N GLU A 145 -4.32 9.24 -17.12
CA GLU A 145 -3.73 9.82 -18.33
C GLU A 145 -2.45 10.60 -18.03
N LYS A 146 -2.44 11.41 -16.96
CA LYS A 146 -1.24 12.12 -16.52
C LYS A 146 -0.11 11.15 -16.13
N ASN A 147 -0.44 10.10 -15.37
CA ASN A 147 0.55 9.07 -15.02
C ASN A 147 1.04 8.31 -16.25
N LEU A 148 0.17 7.89 -17.16
CA LEU A 148 0.56 7.21 -18.40
C LEU A 148 1.46 8.08 -19.25
N THR A 149 1.20 9.38 -19.33
CA THR A 149 2.06 10.34 -20.05
C THR A 149 3.45 10.43 -19.39
N ALA A 150 3.52 10.49 -18.05
CA ALA A 150 4.79 10.55 -17.33
C ALA A 150 5.57 9.24 -17.44
N ILE A 151 4.90 8.11 -17.27
CA ILE A 151 5.46 6.76 -17.41
C ILE A 151 5.94 6.51 -18.84
N GLY A 152 5.18 6.95 -19.85
CA GLY A 152 5.53 6.76 -21.27
C GLY A 152 6.79 7.53 -21.73
N ARG A 153 7.26 8.50 -20.93
CA ARG A 153 8.52 9.21 -21.17
C ARG A 153 9.73 8.52 -20.53
N ALA A 154 9.51 7.56 -19.65
CA ALA A 154 10.57 6.82 -18.98
C ALA A 154 10.92 5.53 -19.74
N ALA A 155 12.21 5.21 -19.80
CA ALA A 155 12.70 3.94 -20.34
C ALA A 155 12.94 2.97 -19.19
N PHE A 156 12.15 1.88 -19.09
CA PHE A 156 12.21 0.90 -18.02
C PHE A 156 11.74 -0.50 -18.47
N GLU A 157 12.03 -1.53 -17.68
CA GLU A 157 11.60 -2.91 -17.94
C GLU A 157 10.37 -3.30 -17.09
N LYS A 158 10.34 -2.91 -15.81
CA LYS A 158 9.30 -3.25 -14.83
C LYS A 158 8.91 -2.03 -14.02
N ILE A 159 7.67 -2.04 -13.54
CA ILE A 159 7.18 -1.08 -12.53
C ILE A 159 7.13 -1.80 -11.19
N VAL A 160 7.58 -1.16 -10.12
CA VAL A 160 7.45 -1.67 -8.75
C VAL A 160 6.75 -0.64 -7.88
N THR A 161 5.91 -1.09 -6.96
CA THR A 161 5.28 -0.24 -5.95
C THR A 161 5.13 -0.99 -4.63
N ALA A 162 5.20 -0.28 -3.51
CA ALA A 162 4.92 -0.82 -2.17
C ALA A 162 3.46 -0.58 -1.73
N ASP A 163 2.67 0.10 -2.55
CA ASP A 163 1.25 0.38 -2.27
C ASP A 163 0.34 -0.61 -3.01
N PRO A 164 -0.37 -1.52 -2.31
CA PRO A 164 -1.33 -2.45 -2.92
C PRO A 164 -2.45 -1.77 -3.73
N HIS A 165 -2.85 -0.55 -3.38
CA HIS A 165 -3.86 0.19 -4.13
C HIS A 165 -3.31 0.66 -5.47
N ALA A 166 -2.10 1.24 -5.48
CA ALA A 166 -1.39 1.60 -6.70
C ALA A 166 -1.06 0.36 -7.53
N TYR A 167 -0.62 -0.74 -6.89
CA TYR A 167 -0.37 -2.02 -7.55
C TYR A 167 -1.60 -2.52 -8.31
N ASN A 168 -2.76 -2.52 -7.65
CA ASN A 168 -4.01 -2.94 -8.28
C ASN A 168 -4.39 -2.03 -9.47
N ALA A 169 -4.30 -0.70 -9.30
CA ALA A 169 -4.62 0.24 -10.36
C ALA A 169 -3.67 0.07 -11.56
N LEU A 170 -2.37 0.04 -11.33
CA LEU A 170 -1.38 -0.12 -12.39
C LEU A 170 -1.55 -1.44 -13.12
N LYS A 171 -1.66 -2.55 -12.39
CA LYS A 171 -1.70 -3.90 -12.97
C LYS A 171 -2.99 -4.20 -13.73
N ASN A 172 -4.13 -3.84 -13.16
CA ASN A 172 -5.44 -4.27 -13.66
C ASN A 172 -6.19 -3.17 -14.43
N GLU A 173 -5.86 -1.89 -14.22
CA GLU A 173 -6.63 -0.77 -14.77
C GLU A 173 -5.79 0.08 -15.75
N TYR A 174 -4.46 0.24 -15.52
CA TYR A 174 -3.58 0.96 -16.46
C TYR A 174 -3.03 0.05 -17.55
N PHE A 175 -2.45 -1.09 -17.14
CA PHE A 175 -1.73 -2.02 -18.01
C PHE A 175 -2.44 -3.38 -18.10
N ASN A 176 -3.76 -3.38 -18.18
CA ASN A 176 -4.54 -4.59 -18.37
C ASN A 176 -4.11 -5.29 -19.67
N GLY A 177 -3.63 -6.54 -19.56
CA GLY A 177 -2.99 -7.27 -20.67
C GLY A 177 -1.45 -7.40 -20.55
N ARG A 178 -0.79 -6.53 -19.75
CA ARG A 178 0.63 -6.64 -19.40
C ARG A 178 0.83 -6.80 -17.89
N ARG A 179 0.11 -7.74 -17.32
CA ARG A 179 0.08 -7.97 -15.85
C ARG A 179 1.44 -8.32 -15.25
N ASP A 180 2.35 -8.84 -16.06
CA ASP A 180 3.75 -9.13 -15.69
C ASP A 180 4.63 -7.89 -15.57
N LEU A 181 4.17 -6.73 -16.09
CA LEU A 181 4.90 -5.46 -16.06
C LEU A 181 5.02 -4.91 -14.64
N VAL A 182 4.01 -5.12 -13.79
CA VAL A 182 3.89 -4.48 -12.48
C VAL A 182 4.13 -5.50 -11.37
N LEU A 183 5.04 -5.17 -10.46
CA LEU A 183 5.39 -5.97 -9.28
C LEU A 183 5.04 -5.20 -8.00
N HIS A 184 4.56 -5.91 -6.99
CA HIS A 184 4.57 -5.38 -5.63
C HIS A 184 5.96 -5.51 -5.01
N ALA A 185 6.37 -4.56 -4.17
CA ALA A 185 7.69 -4.57 -3.55
C ALA A 185 8.01 -5.90 -2.83
N SER A 186 7.02 -6.52 -2.17
CA SER A 186 7.22 -7.81 -1.51
C SER A 186 7.53 -8.96 -2.48
N GLU A 187 7.02 -8.91 -3.72
CA GLU A 187 7.36 -9.91 -4.75
C GLU A 187 8.82 -9.74 -5.17
N LEU A 188 9.24 -8.51 -5.45
CA LEU A 188 10.61 -8.20 -5.83
C LEU A 188 11.60 -8.53 -4.70
N LEU A 189 11.29 -8.16 -3.46
CA LEU A 189 12.15 -8.43 -2.31
C LEU A 189 12.30 -9.93 -2.04
N ALA A 190 11.23 -10.71 -2.13
CA ALA A 190 11.29 -12.16 -2.01
C ALA A 190 12.16 -12.79 -3.12
N ASP A 191 12.06 -12.29 -4.34
CA ASP A 191 12.89 -12.75 -5.46
C ASP A 191 14.37 -12.40 -5.27
N LEU A 192 14.68 -11.20 -4.76
CA LEU A 192 16.06 -10.78 -4.48
C LEU A 192 16.70 -11.62 -3.38
N LEU A 193 15.95 -11.96 -2.32
CA LEU A 193 16.40 -12.88 -1.28
C LEU A 193 16.68 -14.27 -1.87
N ARG A 194 15.76 -14.82 -2.66
CA ARG A 194 15.92 -16.13 -3.30
C ARG A 194 17.11 -16.20 -4.25
N GLN A 195 17.43 -15.09 -4.91
CA GLN A 195 18.58 -14.95 -5.80
C GLN A 195 19.91 -14.69 -5.05
N GLY A 196 19.89 -14.52 -3.74
CA GLY A 196 21.07 -14.16 -2.93
C GLY A 196 21.57 -12.73 -3.15
N ARG A 197 20.80 -11.89 -3.87
CA ARG A 197 21.14 -10.49 -4.15
C ARG A 197 20.86 -9.56 -2.97
N LEU A 198 20.06 -9.99 -2.04
CA LEU A 198 19.80 -9.31 -0.78
C LEU A 198 20.11 -10.28 0.36
N GLN A 199 21.09 -9.93 1.17
CA GLN A 199 21.49 -10.72 2.34
C GLN A 199 21.05 -10.00 3.61
N LEU A 200 20.41 -10.74 4.52
CA LEU A 200 19.93 -10.23 5.79
C LEU A 200 20.77 -10.85 6.91
N GLY A 201 21.22 -10.00 7.83
CA GLY A 201 21.87 -10.45 9.06
C GLY A 201 20.88 -11.10 10.02
N PRO A 202 21.40 -11.79 11.07
CA PRO A 202 20.57 -12.37 12.11
C PRO A 202 19.79 -11.29 12.86
N GLY A 203 18.70 -11.68 13.46
CA GLY A 203 17.87 -10.81 14.25
C GLY A 203 17.26 -11.49 15.45
N PRO A 204 16.64 -10.76 16.40
CA PRO A 204 16.04 -11.34 17.56
C PRO A 204 14.95 -12.33 17.15
N GLU A 205 14.88 -13.44 17.88
CA GLU A 205 13.74 -14.34 17.78
C GLU A 205 12.49 -13.62 18.27
N GLN A 206 11.54 -13.38 17.37
CA GLN A 206 10.33 -12.63 17.67
C GLN A 206 9.12 -13.31 17.04
N VAL A 207 8.03 -13.38 17.80
CA VAL A 207 6.75 -13.83 17.27
C VAL A 207 6.08 -12.69 16.55
N ALA A 208 5.79 -12.90 15.28
CA ALA A 208 5.11 -11.95 14.42
C ALA A 208 3.80 -12.53 13.89
N THR A 209 2.87 -11.66 13.55
CA THR A 209 1.69 -11.98 12.73
C THR A 209 1.64 -11.06 11.54
N TYR A 210 0.94 -11.45 10.47
CA TYR A 210 0.89 -10.70 9.23
C TYR A 210 -0.53 -10.33 8.84
N HIS A 211 -0.72 -9.09 8.42
CA HIS A 211 -1.97 -8.65 7.80
C HIS A 211 -1.88 -8.74 6.29
N ASP A 212 -2.76 -9.52 5.67
CA ASP A 212 -2.87 -9.61 4.21
C ASP A 212 -3.64 -8.40 3.67
N PRO A 213 -3.01 -7.45 2.94
CA PRO A 213 -3.71 -6.33 2.33
C PRO A 213 -4.70 -6.83 1.28
N CYS A 214 -5.93 -6.31 1.29
CA CYS A 214 -6.98 -6.81 0.42
C CYS A 214 -6.64 -6.67 -1.08
N TYR A 215 -6.07 -5.55 -1.49
CA TYR A 215 -5.70 -5.31 -2.89
C TYR A 215 -4.43 -6.04 -3.33
N LEU A 216 -3.62 -6.53 -2.41
CA LEU A 216 -2.50 -7.42 -2.71
C LEU A 216 -2.98 -8.88 -2.78
N GLY A 217 -3.68 -9.34 -1.73
CA GLY A 217 -4.15 -10.71 -1.60
C GLY A 217 -5.40 -11.00 -2.44
N ARG A 218 -6.58 -10.56 -1.98
CA ARG A 218 -7.87 -10.93 -2.60
C ARG A 218 -8.01 -10.53 -4.06
N TYR A 219 -7.51 -9.36 -4.43
CA TYR A 219 -7.59 -8.88 -5.82
C TYR A 219 -6.50 -9.44 -6.73
N ASN A 220 -5.32 -9.76 -6.19
CA ASN A 220 -4.15 -10.09 -7.01
C ASN A 220 -3.47 -11.43 -6.64
N ASN A 221 -3.99 -12.17 -5.67
CA ASN A 221 -3.49 -13.48 -5.22
C ASN A 221 -2.03 -13.50 -4.73
N VAL A 222 -1.51 -12.37 -4.27
CA VAL A 222 -0.15 -12.26 -3.73
C VAL A 222 -0.19 -12.50 -2.22
N TYR A 223 0.04 -13.75 -1.80
CA TYR A 223 0.04 -14.19 -0.40
C TYR A 223 1.40 -14.73 0.06
N ARG A 224 2.09 -15.47 -0.82
CA ARG A 224 3.34 -16.15 -0.50
C ARG A 224 4.55 -15.23 -0.37
N PRO A 225 4.77 -14.23 -1.26
CA PRO A 225 5.96 -13.40 -1.21
C PRO A 225 6.16 -12.67 0.13
N PRO A 226 5.18 -12.01 0.75
CA PRO A 226 5.37 -11.41 2.07
C PRO A 226 5.77 -12.42 3.14
N ARG A 227 5.18 -13.63 3.12
CA ARG A 227 5.49 -14.71 4.06
C ARG A 227 6.91 -15.24 3.88
N ALA A 228 7.36 -15.40 2.64
CA ALA A 228 8.73 -15.79 2.33
C ALA A 228 9.76 -14.78 2.88
N VAL A 229 9.44 -13.49 2.81
CA VAL A 229 10.28 -12.44 3.42
C VAL A 229 10.27 -12.55 4.96
N ILE A 230 9.10 -12.75 5.58
CA ILE A 230 8.98 -12.92 7.04
C ILE A 230 9.80 -14.14 7.52
N GLU A 231 9.75 -15.24 6.77
CA GLU A 231 10.53 -16.43 7.03
C GLU A 231 12.04 -16.16 6.91
N ALA A 232 12.47 -15.49 5.84
CA ALA A 232 13.87 -15.10 5.64
C ALA A 232 14.40 -14.15 6.73
N LEU A 233 13.52 -13.38 7.38
CA LEU A 233 13.83 -12.56 8.55
C LEU A 233 14.01 -13.40 9.84
N GLY A 234 13.75 -14.69 9.82
CA GLY A 234 13.79 -15.55 11.01
C GLY A 234 12.67 -15.25 12.02
N LEU A 235 11.62 -14.56 11.60
CA LEU A 235 10.47 -14.26 12.44
C LEU A 235 9.57 -15.49 12.56
N ARG A 236 9.14 -15.80 13.78
CA ARG A 236 8.18 -16.89 14.02
C ARG A 236 6.78 -16.42 13.69
N LEU A 237 6.31 -16.71 12.47
CA LEU A 237 4.98 -16.32 12.01
C LEU A 237 3.89 -17.12 12.74
N ARG A 238 2.93 -16.41 13.36
CA ARG A 238 1.67 -16.95 13.86
C ARG A 238 0.53 -16.28 13.10
N GLU A 239 -0.16 -17.04 12.27
CA GLU A 239 -1.28 -16.52 11.49
C GLU A 239 -2.46 -16.15 12.39
N MET A 240 -3.16 -15.07 12.05
CA MET A 240 -4.45 -14.77 12.64
C MET A 240 -5.51 -15.76 12.13
N PRO A 241 -6.58 -16.05 12.88
CA PRO A 241 -7.66 -16.93 12.43
C PRO A 241 -8.22 -16.54 11.06
N ARG A 242 -8.36 -15.22 10.81
CA ARG A 242 -8.76 -14.68 9.52
C ARG A 242 -7.53 -14.20 8.75
N SER A 243 -6.86 -15.07 8.00
CA SER A 243 -5.65 -14.79 7.22
C SER A 243 -5.80 -15.18 5.75
N GLY A 244 -4.85 -14.80 4.93
CA GLY A 244 -4.85 -15.08 3.49
C GLY A 244 -6.10 -14.58 2.79
N PRO A 245 -6.79 -15.42 1.98
CA PRO A 245 -8.02 -15.03 1.28
C PRO A 245 -9.16 -14.57 2.20
N HIS A 246 -9.17 -15.07 3.44
CA HIS A 246 -10.18 -14.76 4.46
C HIS A 246 -9.76 -13.62 5.40
N SER A 247 -8.66 -12.93 5.12
CA SER A 247 -8.15 -11.83 5.93
C SER A 247 -9.24 -10.78 6.22
N PHE A 248 -9.34 -10.34 7.47
CA PHE A 248 -10.25 -9.26 7.85
C PHE A 248 -9.71 -7.91 7.35
N CYS A 249 -10.61 -6.97 7.05
CA CYS A 249 -10.25 -5.69 6.46
C CYS A 249 -9.64 -4.72 7.49
N CYS A 250 -8.68 -3.90 7.06
CA CYS A 250 -8.17 -2.76 7.85
C CYS A 250 -9.15 -1.59 7.93
N GLY A 251 -10.13 -1.53 7.02
CA GLY A 251 -11.12 -0.46 6.95
C GLY A 251 -10.73 0.76 6.11
N ALA A 252 -9.53 0.85 5.56
CA ALA A 252 -9.03 2.03 4.85
C ALA A 252 -9.54 2.21 3.42
N GLY A 253 -9.82 1.09 2.72
CA GLY A 253 -10.10 1.08 1.28
C GLY A 253 -11.39 1.82 0.89
N GLY A 254 -11.58 2.03 -0.43
CA GLY A 254 -12.76 2.69 -0.97
C GLY A 254 -12.95 4.12 -0.50
N GLY A 255 -11.88 4.83 -0.18
CA GLY A 255 -11.92 6.19 0.34
C GLY A 255 -12.26 6.29 1.85
N ARG A 256 -12.51 5.16 2.52
CA ARG A 256 -12.91 5.16 3.94
C ARG A 256 -11.90 5.81 4.89
N ILE A 257 -10.61 5.76 4.55
CA ILE A 257 -9.55 6.39 5.34
C ILE A 257 -9.75 7.91 5.52
N TRP A 258 -10.50 8.55 4.64
CA TRP A 258 -10.83 9.99 4.70
C TRP A 258 -12.26 10.26 5.16
N MET A 259 -13.06 9.22 5.38
CA MET A 259 -14.46 9.37 5.81
C MET A 259 -14.58 9.30 7.31
N GLU A 260 -15.58 9.97 7.84
CA GLU A 260 -16.03 9.77 9.22
C GLU A 260 -16.71 8.42 9.37
N ASP A 261 -16.66 7.86 10.56
CA ASP A 261 -17.39 6.64 10.85
C ASP A 261 -18.89 6.91 10.88
N PRO A 262 -19.72 5.99 10.37
CA PRO A 262 -21.17 6.11 10.50
C PRO A 262 -21.61 6.17 11.97
N PRO A 263 -22.68 6.90 12.29
CA PRO A 263 -23.26 6.89 13.64
C PRO A 263 -23.51 5.47 14.13
N GLY A 264 -23.20 5.20 15.41
CA GLY A 264 -23.39 3.89 16.03
C GLY A 264 -22.28 2.87 15.79
N VAL A 265 -21.23 3.20 15.05
CA VAL A 265 -20.03 2.37 14.98
C VAL A 265 -19.27 2.46 16.30
N THR A 266 -19.28 1.37 17.06
CA THR A 266 -18.60 1.27 18.36
C THR A 266 -17.19 0.69 18.26
N GLN A 267 -16.88 -0.01 17.17
CA GLN A 267 -15.57 -0.60 16.89
C GLN A 267 -15.22 -0.44 15.41
N ARG A 268 -14.06 0.11 15.14
CA ARG A 268 -13.51 0.22 13.79
C ARG A 268 -12.95 -1.13 13.33
N PRO A 269 -13.00 -1.46 12.02
CA PRO A 269 -12.37 -2.67 11.50
C PRO A 269 -10.90 -2.82 11.91
N ALA A 270 -10.13 -1.73 11.90
CA ALA A 270 -8.73 -1.74 12.33
C ALA A 270 -8.56 -2.15 13.79
N GLU A 271 -9.45 -1.70 14.71
CA GLU A 271 -9.38 -2.07 16.12
C GLU A 271 -9.69 -3.56 16.34
N ILE A 272 -10.71 -4.08 15.63
CA ILE A 272 -11.00 -5.51 15.62
C ILE A 272 -9.78 -6.30 15.17
N ARG A 273 -9.12 -5.83 14.12
CA ARG A 273 -7.96 -6.50 13.51
C ARG A 273 -6.73 -6.52 14.42
N VAL A 274 -6.41 -5.41 15.10
CA VAL A 274 -5.26 -5.38 16.03
C VAL A 274 -5.52 -6.22 17.29
N ARG A 275 -6.79 -6.33 17.75
CA ARG A 275 -7.15 -7.24 18.83
C ARG A 275 -6.99 -8.71 18.41
N GLU A 276 -7.37 -9.06 17.20
CA GLU A 276 -7.14 -10.39 16.61
C GLU A 276 -5.64 -10.68 16.49
N ALA A 277 -4.83 -9.71 16.06
CA ALA A 277 -3.38 -9.83 16.01
C ALA A 277 -2.77 -10.06 17.40
N ALA A 278 -3.18 -9.27 18.40
CA ALA A 278 -2.72 -9.44 19.79
C ALA A 278 -3.11 -10.81 20.40
N ALA A 279 -4.27 -11.34 20.01
CA ALA A 279 -4.75 -12.65 20.48
C ALA A 279 -3.90 -13.82 19.97
N THR A 280 -3.10 -13.65 18.91
CA THR A 280 -2.12 -14.66 18.46
C THR A 280 -0.93 -14.81 19.42
N GLY A 281 -0.76 -13.89 20.37
CA GLY A 281 0.41 -13.78 21.22
C GLY A 281 1.65 -13.22 20.50
N ALA A 282 1.48 -12.65 19.29
CA ALA A 282 2.54 -11.93 18.61
C ALA A 282 2.75 -10.56 19.26
N SER A 283 4.03 -10.14 19.33
CA SER A 283 4.41 -8.78 19.73
C SER A 283 4.59 -7.84 18.53
N LEU A 284 4.52 -8.38 17.31
CA LEU A 284 4.73 -7.66 16.06
C LEU A 284 3.64 -7.98 15.04
N LEU A 285 2.94 -6.94 14.56
CA LEU A 285 2.06 -7.01 13.39
C LEU A 285 2.82 -6.45 12.19
N VAL A 286 3.15 -7.34 11.25
CA VAL A 286 3.82 -6.99 10.00
C VAL A 286 2.78 -6.58 8.97
N VAL A 287 3.04 -5.49 8.26
CA VAL A 287 2.22 -5.00 7.17
C VAL A 287 3.06 -4.79 5.89
N ALA A 288 2.40 -4.77 4.75
CA ALA A 288 2.99 -4.50 3.43
C ALA A 288 2.08 -3.55 2.63
N CYS A 289 1.58 -2.52 3.31
CA CYS A 289 0.70 -1.50 2.73
C CYS A 289 0.82 -0.20 3.55
N PRO A 290 1.08 0.94 2.91
CA PRO A 290 1.18 2.24 3.58
C PRO A 290 -0.07 2.61 4.39
N LYS A 291 -1.26 2.30 3.87
CA LYS A 291 -2.51 2.59 4.57
C LYS A 291 -2.74 1.67 5.77
N ASP A 292 -2.37 0.39 5.66
CA ASP A 292 -2.46 -0.55 6.79
C ASP A 292 -1.55 -0.09 7.94
N LEU A 293 -0.33 0.38 7.62
CA LEU A 293 0.60 0.91 8.61
C LEU A 293 -0.05 2.04 9.43
N VAL A 294 -0.62 3.02 8.75
CA VAL A 294 -1.29 4.17 9.36
C VAL A 294 -2.49 3.73 10.19
N MET A 295 -3.39 2.93 9.61
CA MET A 295 -4.62 2.49 10.26
C MET A 295 -4.35 1.68 11.53
N PHE A 296 -3.38 0.78 11.49
CA PHE A 296 -3.10 -0.08 12.65
C PHE A 296 -2.26 0.63 13.72
N GLN A 297 -1.40 1.58 13.36
CA GLN A 297 -0.73 2.43 14.35
C GLN A 297 -1.74 3.25 15.17
N ASP A 298 -2.77 3.79 14.52
CA ASP A 298 -3.84 4.50 15.22
C ASP A 298 -4.72 3.52 16.03
N ALA A 299 -5.06 2.37 15.45
CA ALA A 299 -5.90 1.36 16.11
C ALA A 299 -5.24 0.75 17.36
N ILE A 300 -3.92 0.58 17.39
CA ILE A 300 -3.20 0.11 18.59
C ILE A 300 -3.42 1.06 19.76
N LYS A 301 -3.36 2.38 19.52
CA LYS A 301 -3.60 3.39 20.55
C LYS A 301 -5.04 3.35 21.06
N THR A 302 -6.02 3.37 20.15
CA THR A 302 -7.43 3.37 20.52
C THR A 302 -7.89 2.05 21.12
N ALA A 303 -7.24 0.93 20.79
CA ALA A 303 -7.50 -0.39 21.38
C ALA A 303 -6.78 -0.64 22.70
N GLY A 304 -5.91 0.26 23.17
CA GLY A 304 -5.12 0.11 24.41
C GLY A 304 -4.09 -1.01 24.33
N LEU A 305 -3.48 -1.20 23.16
CA LEU A 305 -2.49 -2.27 22.91
C LEU A 305 -1.04 -1.74 22.83
N GLU A 306 -0.82 -0.46 23.18
CA GLU A 306 0.52 0.13 23.24
C GLU A 306 1.41 -0.66 24.20
N GLY A 307 2.66 -0.89 23.80
CA GLY A 307 3.62 -1.70 24.55
C GLY A 307 3.39 -3.23 24.46
N ARG A 308 2.26 -3.70 23.93
CA ARG A 308 1.96 -5.13 23.75
C ARG A 308 2.11 -5.59 22.30
N LEU A 309 1.73 -4.76 21.35
CA LEU A 309 1.78 -5.05 19.91
C LEU A 309 2.37 -3.85 19.18
N ALA A 310 3.43 -4.06 18.43
CA ALA A 310 3.99 -3.07 17.52
C ALA A 310 3.49 -3.32 16.08
N VAL A 311 3.29 -2.26 15.30
CA VAL A 311 3.03 -2.37 13.85
C VAL A 311 4.24 -1.88 13.09
N ARG A 312 4.71 -2.67 12.13
CA ARG A 312 5.85 -2.30 11.29
C ARG A 312 5.67 -2.74 9.84
N ASP A 313 6.15 -1.91 8.94
CA ASP A 313 6.23 -2.30 7.53
C ASP A 313 7.33 -3.35 7.32
N LEU A 314 7.07 -4.26 6.40
CA LEU A 314 8.01 -5.33 6.05
C LEU A 314 9.38 -4.80 5.64
N SER A 315 9.42 -3.68 4.91
CA SER A 315 10.65 -3.05 4.44
C SER A 315 11.49 -2.47 5.59
N GLU A 316 10.84 -1.94 6.64
CA GLU A 316 11.57 -1.40 7.82
C GLU A 316 12.31 -2.51 8.54
N ILE A 317 11.63 -3.65 8.78
CA ILE A 317 12.19 -4.80 9.47
C ILE A 317 13.37 -5.38 8.67
N MET A 318 13.22 -5.45 7.34
CA MET A 318 14.30 -5.92 6.46
C MET A 318 15.50 -4.98 6.46
N ALA A 319 15.27 -3.67 6.38
CA ALA A 319 16.35 -2.68 6.30
C ALA A 319 17.21 -2.66 7.56
N GLU A 320 16.65 -2.96 8.74
CA GLU A 320 17.40 -3.10 9.99
C GLU A 320 18.32 -4.33 10.01
N ARG A 321 18.11 -5.26 9.09
CA ARG A 321 18.92 -6.48 8.95
C ARG A 321 19.93 -6.38 7.82
N LEU A 322 20.02 -5.24 7.14
CA LEU A 322 21.05 -5.02 6.16
C LEU A 322 22.42 -4.98 6.84
N PRO A 323 23.45 -5.59 6.24
CA PRO A 323 24.81 -5.44 6.74
C PRO A 323 25.22 -3.96 6.73
N PRO A 324 26.09 -3.53 7.67
CA PRO A 324 26.60 -2.17 7.68
C PRO A 324 27.20 -1.81 6.32
N ALA A 325 26.90 -0.60 5.84
CA ALA A 325 27.50 -0.09 4.60
C ALA A 325 29.03 -0.10 4.72
N GLY A 326 29.71 -0.95 3.95
CA GLY A 326 31.18 -0.99 3.90
C GLY A 326 31.83 -2.37 4.03
N ARG A 327 31.10 -3.48 4.01
CA ARG A 327 31.65 -4.83 3.92
C ARG A 327 31.02 -5.58 2.74
N ALA A 328 31.40 -5.20 1.54
CA ALA A 328 31.20 -5.98 0.33
C ALA A 328 32.55 -6.26 -0.29
#